data_11d56b50407fde821b0b6e009c78300b
#
_entry.id   11d56b50407fde821b0b6e009c78300b
#
_cell.length_a   1.000
_cell.length_b   1.000
_cell.length_c   1.000
_cell.angle_alpha   90.00
_cell.angle_beta   90.00
_cell.angle_gamma   90.00
#
_symmetry.space_group_name_H-M   'P 1'
#
loop_
_entity.id
_entity.type
_entity.pdbx_description
1 polymer ?
#
loop_
_entity_poly.entity_id
_entity_poly.type
_entity_poly.pdbx_seq_one_letter_code
_entity_poly.pdbx_strand_id
1 'polypeptide(L)'
;MTWSMLVDLLRGGLFSLAHFCGGSLGLAIVVASLALRAMMLPFSIRAAGRQAAAPTPKGSIGVGSLAQLPVAIALYSAIRGVGDRAGGFLWVKALARPDRAMAILGALIAGGLSWLAASGQALNGVSAGSGARGVALSISALLAAGLTLAFLWHMSAGIALYSITNSVAGFVERRFIARLTQTRQAAAQG
;
A
#
# COMPACT_ATOMS: atom_id res chain seq x y z
N MET A 1 16.04 17.70 11.97
CA MET A 1 16.31 16.73 10.88
C MET A 1 15.92 17.40 9.57
N THR A 2 16.87 17.67 8.68
CA THR A 2 16.57 18.26 7.37
C THR A 2 16.05 17.20 6.42
N TRP A 3 15.22 17.58 5.45
CA TRP A 3 14.66 16.67 4.45
C TRP A 3 15.74 15.86 3.71
N SER A 4 16.88 16.51 3.40
CA SER A 4 18.03 15.85 2.79
C SER A 4 18.61 14.71 3.63
N MET A 5 18.75 14.90 4.94
CA MET A 5 19.23 13.83 5.84
C MET A 5 18.32 12.61 5.85
N LEU A 6 17.01 12.83 5.81
CA LEU A 6 16.03 11.72 5.73
C LEU A 6 16.16 10.94 4.42
N VAL A 7 16.29 11.65 3.29
CA VAL A 7 16.45 11.03 1.97
C VAL A 7 17.78 10.27 1.88
N ASP A 8 18.87 10.83 2.39
CA ASP A 8 20.18 10.20 2.39
C ASP A 8 20.23 8.96 3.31
N LEU A 9 19.57 9.02 4.47
CA LEU A 9 19.40 7.87 5.36
C LEU A 9 18.62 6.74 4.69
N LEU A 10 17.51 7.07 4.02
CA LEU A 10 16.72 6.08 3.28
C LEU A 10 17.49 5.50 2.09
N ARG A 11 18.26 6.33 1.38
CA ARG A 11 19.13 5.88 0.30
C ARG A 11 20.19 4.92 0.81
N GLY A 12 20.90 5.28 1.87
CA GLY A 12 21.90 4.42 2.52
C GLY A 12 21.29 3.11 3.03
N GLY A 13 20.12 3.18 3.66
CA GLY A 13 19.37 2.01 4.11
C GLY A 13 18.96 1.08 2.98
N LEU A 14 18.46 1.61 1.86
CA LEU A 14 18.12 0.82 0.67
C LEU A 14 19.35 0.15 0.05
N PHE A 15 20.50 0.83 -0.01
CA PHE A 15 21.74 0.23 -0.51
C PHE A 15 22.24 -0.89 0.39
N SER A 16 22.24 -0.68 1.71
CA SER A 16 22.61 -1.72 2.67
C SER A 16 21.67 -2.93 2.55
N LEU A 17 20.36 -2.68 2.44
CA LEU A 17 19.37 -3.73 2.27
C LEU A 17 19.53 -4.46 0.93
N ALA A 18 19.85 -3.75 -0.16
CA ALA A 18 20.13 -4.35 -1.46
C ALA A 18 21.35 -5.27 -1.40
N HIS A 19 22.39 -4.88 -0.65
CA HIS A 19 23.56 -5.72 -0.43
C HIS A 19 23.19 -7.04 0.28
N PHE A 20 22.37 -6.98 1.33
CA PHE A 20 21.85 -8.17 2.00
C PHE A 20 20.92 -9.01 1.12
N CYS A 21 20.22 -8.40 0.18
CA CYS A 21 19.33 -9.07 -0.77
C CYS A 21 20.05 -9.55 -2.06
N GLY A 22 21.35 -9.83 -1.99
CA GLY A 22 22.11 -10.33 -3.14
C GLY A 22 22.29 -9.30 -4.26
N GLY A 23 22.31 -8.01 -3.94
CA GLY A 23 22.46 -6.91 -4.91
C GLY A 23 21.16 -6.48 -5.60
N SER A 24 20.01 -7.09 -5.26
CA SER A 24 18.74 -6.76 -5.89
C SER A 24 18.05 -5.58 -5.19
N LEU A 25 18.06 -4.42 -5.83
CA LEU A 25 17.36 -3.23 -5.32
C LEU A 25 15.84 -3.42 -5.27
N GLY A 26 15.26 -4.19 -6.19
CA GLY A 26 13.83 -4.48 -6.18
C GLY A 26 13.41 -5.26 -4.93
N LEU A 27 14.18 -6.29 -4.55
CA LEU A 27 13.97 -7.00 -3.29
C LEU A 27 14.13 -6.07 -2.09
N ALA A 28 15.13 -5.19 -2.10
CA ALA A 28 15.32 -4.21 -1.04
C ALA A 28 14.11 -3.28 -0.87
N ILE A 29 13.50 -2.82 -1.97
CA ILE A 29 12.27 -2.00 -1.93
C ILE A 29 11.11 -2.80 -1.31
N VAL A 30 10.92 -4.05 -1.71
CA VAL A 30 9.86 -4.92 -1.15
C VAL A 30 10.07 -5.13 0.35
N VAL A 31 11.28 -5.53 0.76
CA VAL A 31 11.60 -5.76 2.18
C VAL A 31 11.48 -4.48 3.00
N ALA A 32 11.99 -3.35 2.50
CA ALA A 32 11.85 -2.06 3.17
C ALA A 32 10.37 -1.65 3.34
N SER A 33 9.55 -1.87 2.31
CA SER A 33 8.11 -1.57 2.36
C SER A 33 7.39 -2.41 3.41
N LEU A 34 7.70 -3.71 3.46
CA LEU A 34 7.13 -4.62 4.45
C LEU A 34 7.60 -4.32 5.87
N ALA A 35 8.90 -4.04 6.04
CA ALA A 35 9.48 -3.68 7.34
C ALA A 35 8.85 -2.40 7.90
N LEU A 36 8.75 -1.36 7.05
CA LEU A 36 8.11 -0.10 7.42
C LEU A 36 6.66 -0.32 7.85
N ARG A 37 5.95 -1.17 7.13
CA ARG A 37 4.56 -1.47 7.43
C ARG A 37 4.41 -2.31 8.70
N ALA A 38 5.28 -3.28 8.92
CA ALA A 38 5.33 -4.04 10.17
C ALA A 38 5.60 -3.12 11.37
N MET A 39 6.47 -2.13 11.21
CA MET A 39 6.76 -1.13 12.23
C MET A 39 5.56 -0.22 12.52
N MET A 40 4.72 0.05 11.49
CA MET A 40 3.48 0.84 11.63
C MET A 40 2.30 0.03 12.17
N LEU A 41 2.36 -1.31 12.15
CA LEU A 41 1.27 -2.20 12.56
C LEU A 41 0.74 -1.93 13.98
N PRO A 42 1.58 -1.73 15.03
CA PRO A 42 1.08 -1.45 16.37
C PRO A 42 0.31 -0.12 16.44
N PHE A 43 0.70 0.86 15.64
CA PHE A 43 -0.02 2.14 15.55
C PHE A 43 -1.36 1.96 14.85
N SER A 44 -1.42 1.18 13.77
CA SER A 44 -2.65 0.86 13.04
C SER A 44 -3.66 0.13 13.92
N ILE A 45 -3.21 -0.85 14.72
CA ILE A 45 -4.07 -1.59 15.66
C ILE A 45 -4.63 -0.65 16.74
N ARG A 46 -3.80 0.23 17.31
CA ARG A 46 -4.24 1.20 18.32
C ARG A 46 -5.22 2.22 17.71
N ALA A 47 -4.98 2.68 16.49
CA ALA A 47 -5.86 3.59 15.77
C ALA A 47 -7.22 2.94 15.47
N ALA A 48 -7.24 1.68 15.04
CA ALA A 48 -8.46 0.93 14.78
C ALA A 48 -9.30 0.75 16.07
N GLY A 49 -8.66 0.48 17.20
CA GLY A 49 -9.33 0.39 18.50
C GLY A 49 -10.00 1.71 18.93
N ARG A 50 -9.37 2.84 18.67
CA ARG A 50 -9.96 4.17 18.96
C ARG A 50 -11.13 4.49 18.01
N GLN A 51 -11.03 4.12 16.73
CA GLN A 51 -12.10 4.33 15.76
C GLN A 51 -13.34 3.47 16.05
N ALA A 52 -13.17 2.29 16.64
CA ALA A 52 -14.28 1.46 17.06
C ALA A 52 -15.04 2.06 18.25
N ALA A 53 -14.38 2.89 19.08
CA ALA A 53 -14.97 3.53 20.24
C ALA A 53 -15.61 4.91 19.94
N ALA A 54 -15.29 5.53 18.82
CA ALA A 54 -15.82 6.85 18.43
C ALA A 54 -16.56 6.74 17.09
N PRO A 55 -17.82 7.20 16.99
CA PRO A 55 -18.53 7.26 15.71
C PRO A 55 -17.89 8.34 14.83
N THR A 56 -16.87 7.95 14.05
CA THR A 56 -16.26 8.84 13.06
C THR A 56 -17.15 8.94 11.82
N PRO A 57 -17.32 10.13 11.23
CA PRO A 57 -18.10 10.29 10.01
C PRO A 57 -17.49 9.41 8.89
N LYS A 58 -18.35 8.61 8.26
CA LYS A 58 -17.99 7.79 7.09
C LYS A 58 -17.42 8.71 6.01
N GLY A 59 -16.13 8.65 5.76
CA GLY A 59 -15.46 9.47 4.74
C GLY A 59 -14.17 10.18 5.21
N SER A 60 -13.79 10.08 6.48
CA SER A 60 -12.49 10.60 6.91
C SER A 60 -11.38 9.79 6.23
N ILE A 61 -10.61 10.45 5.37
CA ILE A 61 -9.32 9.93 4.91
C ILE A 61 -8.51 9.65 6.19
N GLY A 62 -8.28 8.36 6.48
CA GLY A 62 -7.65 7.98 7.73
C GLY A 62 -6.31 8.69 7.88
N VAL A 63 -6.10 9.34 9.03
CA VAL A 63 -4.84 10.05 9.35
C VAL A 63 -3.61 9.16 9.08
N GLY A 64 -3.77 7.83 9.17
CA GLY A 64 -2.73 6.85 8.85
C GLY A 64 -2.30 6.87 7.36
N SER A 65 -3.20 7.19 6.42
CA SER A 65 -2.82 7.28 5.00
C SER A 65 -2.05 8.58 4.68
N LEU A 66 -2.36 9.67 5.38
CA LEU A 66 -1.62 10.93 5.24
C LEU A 66 -0.20 10.84 5.82
N ALA A 67 -0.01 10.09 6.92
CA ALA A 67 1.31 9.85 7.50
C ALA A 67 2.25 9.05 6.57
N GLN A 68 1.71 8.29 5.61
CA GLN A 68 2.51 7.55 4.62
C GLN A 68 3.02 8.42 3.47
N LEU A 69 2.42 9.59 3.21
CA LEU A 69 2.82 10.46 2.11
C LEU A 69 4.27 10.94 2.20
N PRO A 70 4.77 11.47 3.34
CA PRO A 70 6.16 11.89 3.45
C PRO A 70 7.15 10.76 3.18
N VAL A 71 6.83 9.55 3.65
CA VAL A 71 7.66 8.36 3.45
C VAL A 71 7.67 7.95 1.98
N ALA A 72 6.52 7.96 1.31
CA ALA A 72 6.41 7.67 -0.11
C ALA A 72 7.20 8.68 -0.95
N ILE A 73 7.14 9.97 -0.62
CA ILE A 73 7.89 11.03 -1.31
C ILE A 73 9.40 10.88 -1.06
N ALA A 74 9.81 10.56 0.16
CA ALA A 74 11.21 10.34 0.49
C ALA A 74 11.77 9.10 -0.22
N LEU A 75 11.01 8.01 -0.27
CA LEU A 75 11.36 6.80 -0.99
C LEU A 75 11.44 7.06 -2.51
N TYR A 76 10.49 7.83 -3.06
CA TYR A 76 10.53 8.29 -4.44
C TYR A 76 11.84 9.04 -4.75
N SER A 77 12.19 10.00 -3.90
CA SER A 77 13.42 10.78 -4.05
C SER A 77 14.67 9.92 -3.94
N ALA A 78 14.66 8.91 -3.05
CA ALA A 78 15.75 7.96 -2.90
C ALA A 78 15.91 7.07 -4.14
N ILE A 79 14.84 6.47 -4.65
CA ILE A 79 14.84 5.61 -5.84
C ILE A 79 15.30 6.40 -7.08
N ARG A 80 14.79 7.62 -7.26
CA ARG A 80 15.17 8.47 -8.39
C ARG A 80 16.63 8.91 -8.33
N GLY A 81 17.19 9.09 -7.14
CA GLY A 81 18.59 9.45 -6.93
C GLY A 81 19.58 8.30 -7.12
N VAL A 82 19.12 7.05 -7.12
CA VAL A 82 19.95 5.86 -7.41
C VAL A 82 20.25 5.74 -8.91
N GLY A 83 19.41 6.35 -9.75
CA GLY A 83 19.59 6.42 -11.21
C GLY A 83 19.62 5.05 -11.89
N ASP A 84 20.30 5.00 -13.05
CA ASP A 84 20.43 3.77 -13.87
C ASP A 84 21.34 2.69 -13.23
N ARG A 85 21.95 2.96 -12.08
CA ARG A 85 22.76 2.02 -11.29
C ARG A 85 21.90 1.01 -10.51
N ALA A 86 20.60 1.27 -10.39
CA ALA A 86 19.65 0.34 -9.83
C ALA A 86 19.51 -0.85 -10.79
N GLY A 87 20.06 -1.98 -10.42
CA GLY A 87 19.98 -3.22 -11.18
C GLY A 87 18.54 -3.60 -11.52
N GLY A 88 18.37 -4.46 -12.52
CA GLY A 88 17.05 -4.95 -12.92
C GLY A 88 16.40 -5.79 -11.82
N PHE A 89 15.08 -5.85 -11.87
CA PHE A 89 14.28 -6.70 -10.99
C PHE A 89 13.16 -7.35 -11.79
N LEU A 90 13.04 -8.68 -11.73
CA LEU A 90 12.14 -9.46 -12.56
C LEU A 90 12.43 -9.21 -14.06
N TRP A 91 11.43 -8.71 -14.80
CA TRP A 91 11.56 -8.31 -16.21
C TRP A 91 11.98 -6.85 -16.41
N VAL A 92 12.03 -6.06 -15.33
CA VAL A 92 12.34 -4.63 -15.39
C VAL A 92 13.85 -4.44 -15.42
N LYS A 93 14.37 -3.92 -16.54
CA LYS A 93 15.81 -3.70 -16.72
C LYS A 93 16.36 -2.54 -15.90
N ALA A 94 15.54 -1.51 -15.62
CA ALA A 94 15.92 -0.34 -14.86
C ALA A 94 14.76 0.15 -14.00
N LEU A 95 14.86 -0.01 -12.69
CA LEU A 95 13.83 0.41 -11.71
C LEU A 95 13.60 1.92 -11.68
N ALA A 96 14.57 2.71 -12.14
CA ALA A 96 14.45 4.17 -12.23
C ALA A 96 13.57 4.65 -13.40
N ARG A 97 13.34 3.79 -14.41
CA ARG A 97 12.55 4.13 -15.60
C ARG A 97 11.08 3.71 -15.44
N PRO A 98 10.13 4.40 -16.10
CA PRO A 98 8.75 3.95 -16.16
C PRO A 98 8.65 2.63 -16.92
N ASP A 99 7.87 1.70 -16.36
CA ASP A 99 7.56 0.41 -16.99
C ASP A 99 6.04 0.24 -17.07
N ARG A 100 5.52 0.14 -18.29
CA ARG A 100 4.07 0.05 -18.55
C ARG A 100 3.47 -1.23 -18.01
N ALA A 101 4.22 -2.35 -18.07
CA ALA A 101 3.74 -3.63 -17.55
C ALA A 101 3.57 -3.57 -16.03
N MET A 102 4.52 -2.95 -15.32
CA MET A 102 4.42 -2.71 -13.87
C MET A 102 3.27 -1.77 -13.52
N ALA A 103 3.02 -0.74 -14.33
CA ALA A 103 1.89 0.17 -14.13
C ALA A 103 0.54 -0.55 -14.29
N ILE A 104 0.39 -1.37 -15.33
CA ILE A 104 -0.81 -2.19 -15.57
C ILE A 104 -0.99 -3.20 -14.43
N LEU A 105 0.06 -3.91 -14.02
CA LEU A 105 0.01 -4.85 -12.91
C LEU A 105 -0.41 -4.16 -11.61
N GLY A 106 0.13 -2.99 -11.33
CA GLY A 106 -0.24 -2.19 -10.16
C GLY A 106 -1.70 -1.77 -10.18
N ALA A 107 -2.21 -1.35 -11.34
CA ALA A 107 -3.61 -0.99 -11.52
C ALA A 107 -4.56 -2.19 -11.33
N LEU A 108 -4.22 -3.35 -11.89
CA LEU A 108 -5.00 -4.58 -11.74
C LEU A 108 -5.04 -5.03 -10.27
N ILE A 109 -3.90 -4.98 -9.58
CA ILE A 109 -3.84 -5.31 -8.14
C ILE A 109 -4.66 -4.32 -7.32
N ALA A 110 -4.52 -3.01 -7.54
CA ALA A 110 -5.28 -2.01 -6.81
C ALA A 110 -6.79 -2.14 -7.03
N GLY A 111 -7.23 -2.34 -8.27
CA GLY A 111 -8.63 -2.58 -8.62
C GLY A 111 -9.16 -3.87 -8.01
N GLY A 112 -8.42 -4.97 -8.15
CA GLY A 112 -8.78 -6.27 -7.60
C GLY A 112 -8.89 -6.25 -6.07
N LEU A 113 -7.93 -5.63 -5.38
CA LEU A 113 -7.97 -5.49 -3.92
C LEU A 113 -9.12 -4.58 -3.46
N SER A 114 -9.42 -3.52 -4.21
CA SER A 114 -10.58 -2.65 -3.93
C SER A 114 -11.89 -3.42 -4.08
N TRP A 115 -12.02 -4.21 -5.15
CA TRP A 115 -13.19 -5.07 -5.37
C TRP A 115 -13.34 -6.12 -4.26
N LEU A 116 -12.26 -6.82 -3.89
CA LEU A 116 -12.26 -7.80 -2.79
C LEU A 116 -12.59 -7.16 -1.43
N ALA A 117 -12.10 -5.96 -1.17
CA ALA A 117 -12.40 -5.24 0.06
C ALA A 117 -13.89 -4.88 0.13
N ALA A 118 -14.44 -4.39 -0.97
CA ALA A 118 -15.82 -3.97 -1.06
C ALA A 118 -16.80 -5.18 -1.04
N SER A 119 -16.48 -6.29 -1.72
CA SER A 119 -17.28 -7.52 -1.68
C SER A 119 -17.29 -8.15 -0.29
N GLY A 120 -16.18 -8.12 0.44
CA GLY A 120 -16.11 -8.59 1.82
C GLY A 120 -16.99 -7.78 2.80
N GLN A 121 -17.14 -6.47 2.57
CA GLN A 121 -18.07 -5.64 3.36
C GLN A 121 -19.53 -5.91 3.03
N ALA A 122 -19.83 -6.30 1.80
CA ALA A 122 -21.20 -6.65 1.39
C ALA A 122 -21.71 -7.92 2.09
N LEU A 123 -20.84 -8.86 2.43
CA LEU A 123 -21.20 -10.08 3.15
C LEU A 123 -21.54 -9.83 4.63
N ASN A 124 -21.07 -8.71 5.21
CA ASN A 124 -21.28 -8.36 6.62
C ASN A 124 -22.57 -7.55 6.91
N GLY A 125 -23.58 -7.65 6.07
CA GLY A 125 -24.96 -7.40 6.51
C GLY A 125 -25.50 -5.98 6.42
N VAL A 126 -25.02 -5.12 5.51
CA VAL A 126 -25.72 -3.86 5.23
C VAL A 126 -26.71 -4.06 4.07
N SER A 127 -28.01 -4.07 4.36
CA SER A 127 -29.12 -4.31 3.41
C SER A 127 -29.40 -3.12 2.49
N ALA A 128 -28.63 -2.96 1.43
CA ALA A 128 -28.99 -2.15 0.27
C ALA A 128 -29.24 -3.08 -0.93
N GLY A 129 -30.18 -2.73 -1.79
CA GLY A 129 -30.63 -3.57 -2.92
C GLY A 129 -29.48 -4.11 -3.77
N SER A 130 -29.58 -5.38 -4.16
CA SER A 130 -28.48 -6.15 -4.79
C SER A 130 -27.93 -5.54 -6.08
N GLY A 131 -28.74 -4.84 -6.86
CA GLY A 131 -28.32 -4.23 -8.13
C GLY A 131 -27.44 -2.97 -7.98
N ALA A 132 -27.84 -2.05 -7.11
CA ALA A 132 -27.10 -0.81 -6.89
C ALA A 132 -25.70 -1.04 -6.27
N ARG A 133 -25.55 -2.12 -5.50
CA ARG A 133 -24.27 -2.53 -4.90
C ARG A 133 -23.27 -3.02 -5.94
N GLY A 134 -23.69 -3.92 -6.83
CA GLY A 134 -22.80 -4.43 -7.87
C GLY A 134 -22.20 -3.31 -8.70
N VAL A 135 -23.00 -2.30 -9.05
CA VAL A 135 -22.58 -1.11 -9.80
C VAL A 135 -21.60 -0.28 -8.97
N ALA A 136 -21.91 0.01 -7.71
CA ALA A 136 -21.03 0.81 -6.84
C ALA A 136 -19.67 0.13 -6.59
N LEU A 137 -19.65 -1.20 -6.42
CA LEU A 137 -18.44 -1.99 -6.28
C LEU A 137 -17.57 -1.93 -7.53
N SER A 138 -18.20 -2.08 -8.71
CA SER A 138 -17.50 -2.01 -9.99
C SER A 138 -16.91 -0.62 -10.24
N ILE A 139 -17.65 0.45 -9.95
CA ILE A 139 -17.19 1.82 -10.08
C ILE A 139 -15.99 2.10 -9.16
N SER A 140 -16.05 1.69 -7.89
CA SER A 140 -14.94 1.90 -6.95
C SER A 140 -13.66 1.15 -7.37
N ALA A 141 -13.80 -0.06 -7.88
CA ALA A 141 -12.67 -0.85 -8.38
C ALA A 141 -12.07 -0.22 -9.65
N LEU A 142 -12.93 0.22 -10.58
CA LEU A 142 -12.49 0.89 -11.81
C LEU A 142 -11.81 2.23 -11.52
N LEU A 143 -12.35 3.03 -10.60
CA LEU A 143 -11.71 4.28 -10.17
C LEU A 143 -10.36 4.02 -9.52
N ALA A 144 -10.26 3.03 -8.63
CA ALA A 144 -8.99 2.67 -8.01
C ALA A 144 -7.96 2.20 -9.05
N ALA A 145 -8.36 1.34 -9.98
CA ALA A 145 -7.50 0.88 -11.06
C ALA A 145 -7.09 2.03 -11.99
N GLY A 146 -8.04 2.86 -12.43
CA GLY A 146 -7.80 3.98 -13.33
C GLY A 146 -6.88 5.04 -12.74
N LEU A 147 -7.13 5.46 -11.50
CA LEU A 147 -6.27 6.42 -10.79
C LEU A 147 -4.86 5.85 -10.57
N THR A 148 -4.76 4.58 -10.17
CA THR A 148 -3.46 3.92 -9.99
C THR A 148 -2.72 3.82 -11.32
N LEU A 149 -3.39 3.45 -12.41
CA LEU A 149 -2.80 3.39 -13.72
C LEU A 149 -2.28 4.76 -14.18
N ALA A 150 -3.12 5.79 -14.10
CA ALA A 150 -2.75 7.14 -14.47
C ALA A 150 -1.53 7.66 -13.68
N PHE A 151 -1.49 7.37 -12.38
CA PHE A 151 -0.38 7.74 -11.52
C PHE A 151 0.90 6.97 -11.88
N LEU A 152 0.83 5.64 -11.98
CA LEU A 152 2.00 4.78 -12.20
C LEU A 152 2.54 4.85 -13.63
N TRP A 153 1.72 5.30 -14.61
CA TRP A 153 2.11 5.39 -16.02
C TRP A 153 3.34 6.29 -16.25
N HIS A 154 3.48 7.33 -15.46
CA HIS A 154 4.57 8.30 -15.53
C HIS A 154 5.64 8.10 -14.44
N MET A 155 5.40 7.17 -13.51
CA MET A 155 6.29 6.92 -12.39
C MET A 155 7.31 5.82 -12.70
N SER A 156 8.43 5.82 -11.97
CA SER A 156 9.45 4.77 -12.10
C SER A 156 8.90 3.40 -11.64
N ALA A 157 9.41 2.34 -12.25
CA ALA A 157 9.03 0.96 -11.92
C ALA A 157 9.26 0.61 -10.44
N GLY A 158 10.27 1.22 -9.81
CA GLY A 158 10.53 1.05 -8.37
C GLY A 158 9.39 1.59 -7.51
N ILE A 159 8.73 2.69 -7.93
CA ILE A 159 7.54 3.22 -7.24
C ILE A 159 6.33 2.34 -7.48
N ALA A 160 6.17 1.83 -8.71
CA ALA A 160 5.10 0.89 -9.00
C ALA A 160 5.25 -0.37 -8.11
N LEU A 161 6.46 -0.91 -7.97
CA LEU A 161 6.76 -2.04 -7.10
C LEU A 161 6.45 -1.72 -5.62
N TYR A 162 6.87 -0.55 -5.13
CA TYR A 162 6.52 -0.08 -3.78
C TYR A 162 5.00 0.01 -3.59
N SER A 163 4.29 0.61 -4.55
CA SER A 163 2.84 0.79 -4.49
C SER A 163 2.10 -0.54 -4.47
N ILE A 164 2.52 -1.51 -5.30
CA ILE A 164 1.99 -2.88 -5.34
C ILE A 164 2.18 -3.55 -3.97
N THR A 165 3.42 -3.57 -3.48
CA THR A 165 3.76 -4.20 -2.20
C THR A 165 2.96 -3.58 -1.05
N ASN A 166 2.88 -2.24 -1.03
CA ASN A 166 2.15 -1.52 -0.01
C ASN A 166 0.63 -1.77 -0.07
N SER A 167 0.05 -1.90 -1.26
CA SER A 167 -1.37 -2.20 -1.45
C SER A 167 -1.72 -3.60 -0.96
N VAL A 168 -0.92 -4.60 -1.34
CA VAL A 168 -1.11 -6.00 -0.91
C VAL A 168 -0.95 -6.12 0.61
N ALA A 169 0.14 -5.59 1.16
CA ALA A 169 0.39 -5.64 2.59
C ALA A 169 -0.71 -4.93 3.39
N GLY A 170 -1.23 -3.78 2.89
CA GLY A 170 -2.34 -3.08 3.51
C GLY A 170 -3.67 -3.80 3.45
N PHE A 171 -3.89 -4.57 2.41
CA PHE A 171 -5.08 -5.42 2.33
C PHE A 171 -5.01 -6.55 3.36
N VAL A 172 -3.85 -7.22 3.46
CA VAL A 172 -3.62 -8.29 4.44
C VAL A 172 -3.76 -7.75 5.87
N GLU A 173 -3.14 -6.61 6.16
CA GLU A 173 -3.22 -5.94 7.47
C GLU A 173 -4.67 -5.66 7.87
N ARG A 174 -5.46 -5.05 6.98
CA ARG A 174 -6.89 -4.78 7.24
C ARG A 174 -7.69 -6.03 7.50
N ARG A 175 -7.45 -7.12 6.74
CA ARG A 175 -8.10 -8.41 6.98
C ARG A 175 -7.72 -9.02 8.33
N PHE A 176 -6.45 -8.90 8.71
CA PHE A 176 -5.94 -9.37 9.99
C PHE A 176 -6.57 -8.61 11.16
N ILE A 177 -6.58 -7.27 11.10
CA ILE A 177 -7.20 -6.43 12.13
C ILE A 177 -8.70 -6.72 12.26
N ALA A 178 -9.42 -6.88 11.14
CA ALA A 178 -10.83 -7.20 11.15
C ALA A 178 -11.13 -8.53 11.86
N ARG A 179 -10.30 -9.56 11.63
CA ARG A 179 -10.43 -10.85 12.32
C ARG A 179 -10.20 -10.72 13.82
N LEU A 180 -9.14 -9.99 14.23
CA LEU A 180 -8.85 -9.78 15.66
C LEU A 180 -9.96 -9.05 16.39
N THR A 181 -10.58 -8.05 15.76
CA THR A 181 -11.69 -7.31 16.36
C THR A 181 -12.94 -8.16 16.50
N GLN A 182 -13.27 -9.00 15.52
CA GLN A 182 -14.39 -9.94 15.60
C GLN A 182 -14.22 -10.96 16.74
N THR A 183 -13.02 -11.53 16.88
CA THR A 183 -12.74 -12.49 17.95
C THR A 183 -12.89 -11.86 19.34
N ARG A 184 -12.43 -10.60 19.51
CA ARG A 184 -12.58 -9.87 20.77
C ARG A 184 -14.02 -9.54 21.09
N GLN A 185 -14.84 -9.20 20.12
CA GLN A 185 -16.27 -8.94 20.30
C GLN A 185 -17.04 -10.20 20.69
N ALA A 186 -16.73 -11.34 20.06
CA ALA A 186 -17.31 -12.63 20.39
C ALA A 186 -16.97 -13.04 21.84
N ALA A 187 -15.73 -12.85 22.28
CA ALA A 187 -15.30 -13.16 23.64
C ALA A 187 -15.88 -12.20 24.72
N ALA A 188 -16.35 -11.02 24.34
CA ALA A 188 -16.98 -10.08 25.26
C ALA A 188 -18.50 -10.29 25.43
N GLN A 189 -19.11 -11.13 24.57
CA GLN A 189 -20.54 -11.44 24.56
C GLN A 189 -20.86 -12.81 25.19
N GLY A 190 -19.87 -13.65 25.47
CA GLY A 190 -19.98 -14.95 26.14
C GLY A 190 -19.50 -14.88 27.58
#